data_f3a146efec5b412c77842f9948771a92
#
_entry.id   f3a146efec5b412c77842f9948771a92
#
_cell.length_a   1.000
_cell.length_b   1.000
_cell.length_c   1.000
_cell.angle_alpha   90.00
_cell.angle_beta   90.00
_cell.angle_gamma   90.00
#
_symmetry.space_group_name_H-M   'P 1'
#
loop_
_entity.id
_entity.type
_entity.pdbx_description
1 polymer ?
#
loop_
_entity_poly.entity_id
_entity_poly.type
_entity_poly.pdbx_seq_one_letter_code
_entity_poly.pdbx_strand_id
1 'polypeptide(L)'
;MATDGGIAGGGKIEWADAWGGMAAMLVALPSAIAFGVAMYAPLGPGFAGAGALAGVLGTVAIGLLAPALGGAPRLISAPCAPAAAVMAALCVRLLGEGSSPAGVIVSLALVGLLSGLLQAVYGALGGGRLIKYIPYPVVTGYMSGVGLLIILKQIVPFLGLAKSAEPLAGLLSPGAWQWPAVFVALVTVV
;
A
#
# COMPACT_ATOMS: atom_id res chain seq x y z
N MET A 1 -23.02 -1.04 -31.78
CA MET A 1 -22.84 0.40 -32.04
C MET A 1 -21.60 0.80 -31.28
N ALA A 2 -20.44 0.70 -31.94
CA ALA A 2 -19.13 0.97 -31.37
C ALA A 2 -18.89 2.48 -31.49
N THR A 3 -18.83 3.16 -30.37
CA THR A 3 -18.36 4.55 -30.34
C THR A 3 -16.84 4.55 -30.27
N ASP A 4 -16.30 4.94 -31.39
CA ASP A 4 -14.89 5.28 -31.63
C ASP A 4 -14.38 6.24 -30.54
N GLY A 5 -13.63 5.73 -29.60
CA GLY A 5 -12.92 6.51 -28.58
C GLY A 5 -11.52 6.83 -29.09
N GLY A 6 -11.41 7.85 -29.92
CA GLY A 6 -10.17 8.32 -30.50
C GLY A 6 -9.08 8.60 -29.43
N ILE A 7 -7.99 7.88 -29.51
CA ILE A 7 -6.72 8.14 -28.82
C ILE A 7 -5.98 9.22 -29.62
N ALA A 8 -6.41 10.45 -29.53
CA ALA A 8 -5.63 11.59 -30.02
C ALA A 8 -6.22 12.90 -29.46
N GLY A 9 -6.03 13.13 -28.17
CA GLY A 9 -6.24 14.41 -27.53
C GLY A 9 -4.91 14.95 -27.03
N GLY A 10 -4.14 15.57 -27.92
CA GLY A 10 -2.93 16.26 -27.53
C GLY A 10 -3.22 17.40 -26.56
N GLY A 11 -2.65 17.36 -25.35
CA GLY A 11 -2.16 18.53 -24.66
C GLY A 11 -3.15 19.53 -24.07
N LYS A 12 -4.45 19.26 -23.98
CA LYS A 12 -5.36 20.08 -23.18
C LYS A 12 -5.60 19.37 -21.85
N ILE A 13 -4.98 19.86 -20.79
CA ILE A 13 -5.35 19.49 -19.41
C ILE A 13 -6.82 19.91 -19.27
N GLU A 14 -7.71 18.95 -19.35
CA GLU A 14 -9.13 19.20 -19.09
C GLU A 14 -9.29 19.39 -17.58
N TRP A 15 -10.10 20.36 -17.18
CA TRP A 15 -10.45 20.56 -15.76
C TRP A 15 -10.95 19.26 -15.09
N ALA A 16 -11.56 18.38 -15.86
CA ALA A 16 -11.98 17.05 -15.44
C ALA A 16 -10.81 16.17 -14.98
N ASP A 17 -9.67 16.23 -15.65
CA ASP A 17 -8.47 15.47 -15.28
C ASP A 17 -7.86 15.99 -13.97
N ALA A 18 -7.88 17.32 -13.76
CA ALA A 18 -7.42 17.92 -12.51
C ALA A 18 -8.32 17.51 -11.32
N TRP A 19 -9.64 17.51 -11.50
CA TRP A 19 -10.56 17.03 -10.47
C TRP A 19 -10.42 15.54 -10.20
N GLY A 20 -10.24 14.73 -11.24
CA GLY A 20 -9.94 13.30 -11.10
C GLY A 20 -8.64 13.04 -10.33
N GLY A 21 -7.59 13.78 -10.64
CA GLY A 21 -6.31 13.70 -9.94
C GLY A 21 -6.42 14.12 -8.48
N MET A 22 -7.20 15.17 -8.18
CA MET A 22 -7.42 15.62 -6.80
C MET A 22 -8.23 14.60 -5.99
N ALA A 23 -9.27 14.00 -6.56
CA ALA A 23 -10.03 12.94 -5.92
C ALA A 23 -9.14 11.71 -5.63
N ALA A 24 -8.30 11.33 -6.58
CA ALA A 24 -7.34 10.26 -6.44
C ALA A 24 -6.32 10.52 -5.33
N MET A 25 -5.81 11.74 -5.23
CA MET A 25 -4.88 12.16 -4.19
C MET A 25 -5.51 12.07 -2.79
N LEU A 26 -6.77 12.49 -2.63
CA LEU A 26 -7.48 12.40 -1.35
C LEU A 26 -7.60 10.97 -0.82
N VAL A 27 -7.63 9.97 -1.70
CA VAL A 27 -7.65 8.55 -1.32
C VAL A 27 -6.24 7.99 -1.15
N ALA A 28 -5.31 8.36 -2.04
CA ALA A 28 -3.97 7.78 -2.07
C ALA A 28 -3.06 8.30 -0.94
N LEU A 29 -3.15 9.58 -0.57
CA LEU A 29 -2.28 10.16 0.45
C LEU A 29 -2.47 9.55 1.84
N PRO A 30 -3.69 9.44 2.40
CA PRO A 30 -3.88 8.81 3.71
C PRO A 30 -3.39 7.37 3.75
N SER A 31 -3.65 6.59 2.70
CA SER A 31 -3.18 5.21 2.62
C SER A 31 -1.66 5.11 2.52
N ALA A 32 -1.01 6.00 1.77
CA ALA A 32 0.44 6.07 1.65
C ALA A 32 1.11 6.40 3.00
N ILE A 33 0.56 7.37 3.73
CA ILE A 33 1.02 7.71 5.08
C ILE A 33 0.86 6.51 6.01
N ALA A 34 -0.31 5.87 6.00
CA ALA A 34 -0.59 4.71 6.84
C ALA A 34 0.38 3.54 6.56
N PHE A 35 0.65 3.24 5.29
CA PHE A 35 1.59 2.19 4.90
C PHE A 35 3.04 2.54 5.26
N GLY A 36 3.45 3.79 5.09
CA GLY A 36 4.77 4.26 5.48
C GLY A 36 4.97 4.16 7.00
N VAL A 37 4.01 4.62 7.79
CA VAL A 37 4.03 4.48 9.25
C VAL A 37 4.03 3.01 9.67
N ALA A 38 3.20 2.17 9.06
CA ALA A 38 3.13 0.73 9.38
C ALA A 38 4.45 0.01 9.10
N MET A 39 5.14 0.36 8.02
CA MET A 39 6.44 -0.22 7.67
C MET A 39 7.53 0.15 8.66
N TYR A 40 7.52 1.39 9.19
CA TYR A 40 8.52 1.88 10.15
C TYR A 40 8.11 1.66 11.61
N ALA A 41 6.88 1.25 11.88
CA ALA A 41 6.37 1.01 13.24
C ALA A 41 7.25 0.10 14.11
N PRO A 42 7.87 -0.99 13.58
CA PRO A 42 8.75 -1.84 14.38
C PRO A 42 10.03 -1.15 14.86
N LEU A 43 10.48 -0.07 14.20
CA LEU A 43 11.66 0.71 14.59
C LEU A 43 11.41 1.57 15.85
N GLY A 44 10.15 1.74 16.25
CA GLY A 44 9.76 2.52 17.42
C GLY A 44 9.02 3.81 17.06
N PRO A 45 8.41 4.46 18.07
CA PRO A 45 7.52 5.61 17.86
C PRO A 45 8.24 6.83 17.25
N GLY A 46 9.54 6.99 17.49
CA GLY A 46 10.34 8.09 16.92
C GLY A 46 10.47 8.04 15.40
N PHE A 47 10.24 6.89 14.76
CA PHE A 47 10.35 6.71 13.31
C PHE A 47 9.01 6.87 12.56
N ALA A 48 7.91 7.08 13.28
CA ALA A 48 6.59 7.23 12.66
C ALA A 48 6.53 8.41 11.66
N GLY A 49 7.13 9.55 12.03
CA GLY A 49 7.21 10.72 11.16
C GLY A 49 8.05 10.47 9.90
N ALA A 50 9.19 9.79 10.04
CA ALA A 50 10.02 9.39 8.90
C ALA A 50 9.29 8.42 7.98
N GLY A 51 8.55 7.46 8.53
CA GLY A 51 7.70 6.54 7.78
C GLY A 51 6.60 7.26 7.01
N ALA A 52 5.90 8.19 7.65
CA ALA A 52 4.88 9.02 7.01
C ALA A 52 5.46 9.81 5.83
N LEU A 53 6.61 10.46 6.04
CA LEU A 53 7.30 11.22 5.00
C LEU A 53 7.74 10.34 3.83
N ALA A 54 8.32 9.18 4.11
CA ALA A 54 8.71 8.21 3.11
C ALA A 54 7.52 7.74 2.26
N GLY A 55 6.36 7.49 2.91
CA GLY A 55 5.11 7.13 2.22
C GLY A 55 4.64 8.23 1.26
N VAL A 56 4.62 9.49 1.72
CA VAL A 56 4.23 10.64 0.89
C VAL A 56 5.18 10.84 -0.27
N LEU A 57 6.50 10.90 0.00
CA LEU A 57 7.51 11.10 -1.05
C LEU A 57 7.49 9.97 -2.08
N GLY A 58 7.34 8.72 -1.64
CA GLY A 58 7.20 7.57 -2.53
C GLY A 58 5.97 7.66 -3.43
N THR A 59 4.84 8.11 -2.88
CA THR A 59 3.60 8.28 -3.65
C THR A 59 3.72 9.42 -4.67
N VAL A 60 4.33 10.55 -4.30
CA VAL A 60 4.58 11.66 -5.21
C VAL A 60 5.52 11.22 -6.33
N ALA A 61 6.63 10.53 -5.99
CA ALA A 61 7.59 10.06 -6.98
C ALA A 61 6.93 9.10 -7.99
N ILE A 62 6.16 8.10 -7.50
CA ILE A 62 5.51 7.13 -8.38
C ILE A 62 4.39 7.78 -9.20
N GLY A 63 3.66 8.74 -8.62
CA GLY A 63 2.59 9.48 -9.28
C GLY A 63 3.10 10.39 -10.41
N LEU A 64 4.33 10.88 -10.33
CA LEU A 64 4.97 11.68 -11.38
C LEU A 64 5.67 10.80 -12.42
N LEU A 65 6.42 9.78 -11.98
CA LEU A 65 7.24 8.96 -12.87
C LEU A 65 6.41 7.97 -13.69
N ALA A 66 5.38 7.35 -13.11
CA ALA A 66 4.58 6.36 -13.82
C ALA A 66 3.84 6.93 -15.04
N PRO A 67 3.14 8.08 -14.97
CA PRO A 67 2.55 8.71 -16.15
C PRO A 67 3.59 9.20 -17.15
N ALA A 68 4.73 9.72 -16.69
CA ALA A 68 5.80 10.21 -17.55
C ALA A 68 6.46 9.11 -18.40
N LEU A 69 6.50 7.87 -17.86
CA LEU A 69 7.07 6.71 -18.54
C LEU A 69 6.04 5.91 -19.37
N GLY A 70 4.79 6.37 -19.46
CA GLY A 70 3.79 5.76 -20.32
C GLY A 70 2.81 4.85 -19.57
N GLY A 71 2.31 5.27 -18.43
CA GLY A 71 1.25 4.59 -17.69
C GLY A 71 -0.07 4.50 -18.46
N ALA A 72 -0.97 3.61 -18.03
CA ALA A 72 -2.29 3.49 -18.60
C ALA A 72 -3.15 4.73 -18.28
N PRO A 73 -3.93 5.27 -19.25
CA PRO A 73 -4.56 6.59 -19.12
C PRO A 73 -5.69 6.69 -18.08
N ARG A 74 -6.01 5.63 -17.36
CA ARG A 74 -7.07 5.60 -16.34
C ARG A 74 -6.65 4.86 -15.07
N LEU A 75 -5.35 4.59 -14.89
CA LEU A 75 -4.83 3.89 -13.72
C LEU A 75 -3.90 4.79 -12.93
N ILE A 76 -4.02 4.73 -11.62
CA ILE A 76 -3.15 5.43 -10.68
C ILE A 76 -2.19 4.39 -10.08
N SER A 77 -0.91 4.74 -10.06
CA SER A 77 0.08 3.97 -9.33
C SER A 77 0.13 4.43 -7.88
N ALA A 78 -0.17 3.54 -6.96
CA ALA A 78 -0.20 3.83 -5.53
C ALA A 78 0.46 2.69 -4.74
N PRO A 79 0.96 2.97 -3.53
CA PRO A 79 1.46 1.93 -2.64
C PRO A 79 0.38 0.90 -2.30
N CYS A 80 0.77 -0.36 -2.14
CA CYS A 80 -0.17 -1.43 -1.83
C CYS A 80 0.10 -2.05 -0.45
N ALA A 81 -0.96 -2.44 0.24
CA ALA A 81 -0.90 -3.03 1.57
C ALA A 81 -0.05 -4.31 1.66
N PRO A 82 -0.09 -5.27 0.70
CA PRO A 82 0.75 -6.46 0.74
C PRO A 82 2.24 -6.13 0.72
N ALA A 83 2.68 -5.19 -0.12
CA ALA A 83 4.08 -4.77 -0.18
C ALA A 83 4.53 -4.13 1.14
N ALA A 84 3.72 -3.25 1.71
CA ALA A 84 3.99 -2.64 3.00
C ALA A 84 4.07 -3.69 4.12
N ALA A 85 3.21 -4.71 4.10
CA ALA A 85 3.23 -5.80 5.07
C ALA A 85 4.51 -6.65 4.98
N VAL A 86 4.98 -6.97 3.77
CA VAL A 86 6.22 -7.72 3.55
C VAL A 86 7.42 -6.91 4.04
N MET A 87 7.47 -5.61 3.74
CA MET A 87 8.55 -4.73 4.18
C MET A 87 8.55 -4.56 5.72
N ALA A 88 7.38 -4.45 6.34
CA ALA A 88 7.25 -4.41 7.79
C ALA A 88 7.72 -5.73 8.45
N ALA A 89 7.39 -6.88 7.86
CA ALA A 89 7.86 -8.18 8.33
C ALA A 89 9.39 -8.32 8.23
N LEU A 90 9.98 -7.83 7.13
CA LEU A 90 11.43 -7.77 6.97
C LEU A 90 12.07 -6.86 8.03
N CYS A 91 11.47 -5.71 8.33
CA CYS A 91 11.91 -4.81 9.38
C CYS A 91 11.97 -5.52 10.74
N VAL A 92 10.90 -6.24 11.12
CA VAL A 92 10.84 -7.02 12.37
C VAL A 92 11.94 -8.07 12.42
N ARG A 93 12.14 -8.79 11.32
CA ARG A 93 13.16 -9.84 11.23
C ARG A 93 14.57 -9.28 11.42
N LEU A 94 14.93 -8.21 10.70
CA LEU A 94 16.25 -7.59 10.79
C LEU A 94 16.54 -7.05 12.19
N LEU A 95 15.53 -6.46 12.86
CA LEU A 95 15.66 -6.05 14.26
C LEU A 95 15.87 -7.23 15.20
N GLY A 96 15.19 -8.36 14.97
CA GLY A 96 15.37 -9.59 15.72
C GLY A 96 16.76 -10.22 15.55
N GLU A 97 17.41 -9.99 14.40
CA GLU A 97 18.80 -10.39 14.12
C GLU A 97 19.85 -9.41 14.72
N GLY A 98 19.40 -8.38 15.46
CA GLY A 98 20.29 -7.42 16.14
C GLY A 98 20.78 -6.26 15.26
N SER A 99 20.17 -6.04 14.10
CA SER A 99 20.52 -4.90 13.25
C SER A 99 20.14 -3.56 13.90
N SER A 100 20.99 -2.56 13.73
CA SER A 100 20.66 -1.19 14.19
C SER A 100 19.50 -0.61 13.37
N PRO A 101 18.69 0.31 13.94
CA PRO A 101 17.61 0.97 13.20
C PRO A 101 18.06 1.61 11.89
N ALA A 102 19.24 2.23 11.88
CA ALA A 102 19.80 2.81 10.65
C ALA A 102 20.14 1.73 9.62
N GLY A 103 20.72 0.61 10.04
CA GLY A 103 21.01 -0.53 9.17
C GLY A 103 19.74 -1.14 8.56
N VAL A 104 18.66 -1.22 9.34
CA VAL A 104 17.36 -1.68 8.85
C VAL A 104 16.82 -0.75 7.77
N ILE A 105 16.85 0.59 7.98
CA ILE A 105 16.39 1.56 6.97
C ILE A 105 17.17 1.43 5.67
N VAL A 106 18.50 1.30 5.74
CA VAL A 106 19.34 1.09 4.56
C VAL A 106 18.99 -0.22 3.86
N SER A 107 18.77 -1.30 4.61
CA SER A 107 18.38 -2.60 4.04
C SER A 107 17.01 -2.53 3.34
N LEU A 108 16.03 -1.86 3.94
CA LEU A 108 14.72 -1.62 3.32
C LEU A 108 14.84 -0.82 2.02
N ALA A 109 15.67 0.24 2.03
CA ALA A 109 15.94 1.04 0.83
C ALA A 109 16.61 0.22 -0.27
N LEU A 110 17.60 -0.63 0.07
CA LEU A 110 18.27 -1.53 -0.87
C LEU A 110 17.29 -2.55 -1.48
N VAL A 111 16.45 -3.17 -0.67
CA VAL A 111 15.42 -4.10 -1.15
C VAL A 111 14.43 -3.40 -2.07
N GLY A 112 14.00 -2.18 -1.73
CA GLY A 112 13.15 -1.36 -2.59
C GLY A 112 13.80 -1.04 -3.93
N LEU A 113 15.07 -0.62 -3.92
CA LEU A 113 15.83 -0.30 -5.12
C LEU A 113 16.05 -1.53 -6.00
N LEU A 114 16.44 -2.65 -5.40
CA LEU A 114 16.65 -3.91 -6.11
C LEU A 114 15.34 -4.43 -6.72
N SER A 115 14.24 -4.35 -5.99
CA SER A 115 12.92 -4.70 -6.48
C SER A 115 12.51 -3.82 -7.67
N GLY A 116 12.74 -2.50 -7.58
CA GLY A 116 12.48 -1.57 -8.67
C GLY A 116 13.33 -1.87 -9.92
N LEU A 117 14.61 -2.18 -9.73
CA LEU A 117 15.51 -2.57 -10.82
C LEU A 117 15.05 -3.87 -11.50
N LEU A 118 14.68 -4.88 -10.71
CA LEU A 118 14.13 -6.14 -11.23
C LEU A 118 12.84 -5.91 -12.02
N GLN A 119 11.95 -5.05 -11.53
CA GLN A 119 10.71 -4.70 -12.22
C GLN A 119 10.99 -3.98 -13.54
N ALA A 120 11.96 -3.07 -13.57
CA ALA A 120 12.37 -2.37 -14.79
C ALA A 120 12.94 -3.34 -15.83
N VAL A 121 13.83 -4.25 -15.42
CA VAL A 121 14.38 -5.30 -16.29
C VAL A 121 13.26 -6.21 -16.81
N TYR A 122 12.37 -6.67 -15.94
CA TYR A 122 11.25 -7.51 -16.32
C TYR A 122 10.30 -6.80 -17.29
N GLY A 123 10.05 -5.51 -17.07
CA GLY A 123 9.27 -4.67 -17.99
C GLY A 123 9.94 -4.53 -19.36
N ALA A 124 11.26 -4.26 -19.40
CA ALA A 124 12.02 -4.14 -20.63
C ALA A 124 12.07 -5.44 -21.45
N LEU A 125 12.08 -6.59 -20.78
CA LEU A 125 12.00 -7.91 -21.42
C LEU A 125 10.59 -8.26 -21.94
N GLY A 126 9.63 -7.35 -21.76
CA GLY A 126 8.24 -7.57 -22.18
C GLY A 126 7.47 -8.53 -21.28
N GLY A 127 7.90 -8.69 -20.02
CA GLY A 127 7.28 -9.56 -19.02
C GLY A 127 5.81 -9.25 -18.77
N GLY A 128 5.35 -8.02 -19.02
CA GLY A 128 3.93 -7.65 -18.97
C GLY A 128 3.03 -8.47 -19.92
N ARG A 129 3.60 -9.05 -20.98
CA ARG A 129 2.86 -9.94 -21.89
C ARG A 129 2.48 -11.27 -21.22
N LEU A 130 3.19 -11.68 -20.18
CA LEU A 130 2.89 -12.89 -19.42
C LEU A 130 1.60 -12.78 -18.60
N ILE A 131 1.17 -11.57 -18.26
CA ILE A 131 -0.06 -11.34 -17.49
C ILE A 131 -1.29 -11.92 -18.18
N LYS A 132 -1.34 -11.90 -19.52
CA LYS A 132 -2.46 -12.48 -20.29
C LYS A 132 -2.61 -14.00 -20.13
N TYR A 133 -1.56 -14.69 -19.68
CA TYR A 133 -1.59 -16.13 -19.44
C TYR A 133 -1.99 -16.49 -18.00
N ILE A 134 -2.14 -15.50 -17.12
CA ILE A 134 -2.58 -15.74 -15.74
C ILE A 134 -4.09 -16.03 -15.77
N PRO A 135 -4.54 -17.23 -15.35
CA PRO A 135 -5.96 -17.54 -15.30
C PRO A 135 -6.70 -16.61 -14.35
N TYR A 136 -7.89 -16.17 -14.74
CA TYR A 136 -8.73 -15.29 -13.92
C TYR A 136 -8.95 -15.80 -12.47
N PRO A 137 -9.13 -17.12 -12.21
CA PRO A 137 -9.26 -17.63 -10.85
C PRO A 137 -8.04 -17.35 -9.95
N VAL A 138 -6.84 -17.28 -10.52
CA VAL A 138 -5.61 -16.95 -9.74
C VAL A 138 -5.66 -15.50 -9.29
N VAL A 139 -6.06 -14.58 -10.16
CA VAL A 139 -6.19 -13.15 -9.82
C VAL A 139 -7.27 -12.94 -8.76
N THR A 140 -8.43 -13.56 -8.92
CA THR A 140 -9.51 -13.47 -7.92
C THR A 140 -9.12 -14.12 -6.59
N GLY A 141 -8.45 -15.26 -6.61
CA GLY A 141 -7.93 -15.90 -5.40
C GLY A 141 -6.93 -15.02 -4.64
N TYR A 142 -6.00 -14.41 -5.37
CA TYR A 142 -5.05 -13.46 -4.78
C TYR A 142 -5.77 -12.24 -4.15
N MET A 143 -6.69 -11.62 -4.88
CA MET A 143 -7.45 -10.47 -4.37
C MET A 143 -8.29 -10.81 -3.14
N SER A 144 -8.97 -11.95 -3.15
CA SER A 144 -9.74 -12.44 -2.00
C SER A 144 -8.86 -12.75 -0.80
N GLY A 145 -7.70 -13.37 -1.02
CA GLY A 145 -6.72 -13.65 0.04
C GLY A 145 -6.16 -12.37 0.67
N VAL A 146 -5.81 -11.38 -0.14
CA VAL A 146 -5.37 -10.07 0.35
C VAL A 146 -6.48 -9.38 1.13
N GLY A 147 -7.73 -9.40 0.63
CA GLY A 147 -8.87 -8.84 1.34
C GLY A 147 -9.08 -9.48 2.71
N LEU A 148 -9.01 -10.81 2.79
CA LEU A 148 -9.13 -11.54 4.03
C LEU A 148 -8.01 -11.19 5.02
N LEU A 149 -6.76 -11.09 4.55
CA LEU A 149 -5.62 -10.68 5.38
C LEU A 149 -5.79 -9.25 5.92
N ILE A 150 -6.33 -8.34 5.13
CA ILE A 150 -6.62 -6.97 5.57
C ILE A 150 -7.67 -7.00 6.67
N ILE A 151 -8.78 -7.71 6.48
CA ILE A 151 -9.84 -7.85 7.48
C ILE A 151 -9.27 -8.40 8.80
N LEU A 152 -8.52 -9.49 8.75
CA LEU A 152 -7.92 -10.11 9.94
C LEU A 152 -6.98 -9.15 10.68
N LYS A 153 -6.16 -8.37 9.96
CA LYS A 153 -5.27 -7.38 10.57
C LYS A 153 -6.00 -6.16 11.14
N GLN A 154 -7.17 -5.85 10.63
CA GLN A 154 -7.97 -4.71 11.11
C GLN A 154 -8.82 -5.04 12.34
N ILE A 155 -9.01 -6.31 12.69
CA ILE A 155 -9.77 -6.71 13.89
C ILE A 155 -9.15 -6.10 15.16
N VAL A 156 -7.83 -6.18 15.31
CA VAL A 156 -7.12 -5.68 16.50
C VAL A 156 -7.29 -4.16 16.68
N PRO A 157 -7.01 -3.31 15.67
CA PRO A 157 -7.26 -1.87 15.78
C PRO A 157 -8.74 -1.52 15.91
N PHE A 158 -9.63 -2.25 15.24
CA PHE A 158 -11.08 -2.03 15.29
C PHE A 158 -11.64 -2.21 16.71
N LEU A 159 -11.16 -3.23 17.41
CA LEU A 159 -11.56 -3.52 18.78
C LEU A 159 -10.74 -2.75 19.84
N GLY A 160 -9.74 -1.96 19.41
CA GLY A 160 -8.86 -1.23 20.32
C GLY A 160 -7.97 -2.12 21.17
N LEU A 161 -7.70 -3.35 20.73
CA LEU A 161 -6.88 -4.31 21.48
C LEU A 161 -5.39 -3.97 21.44
N ALA A 162 -4.63 -4.48 22.42
CA ALA A 162 -3.19 -4.33 22.42
C ALA A 162 -2.58 -4.97 21.15
N LYS A 163 -1.54 -4.34 20.59
CA LYS A 163 -0.89 -4.80 19.33
C LYS A 163 -0.34 -6.23 19.36
N SER A 164 -0.17 -6.80 20.55
CA SER A 164 0.28 -8.18 20.77
C SER A 164 -0.87 -9.20 20.86
N ALA A 165 -2.12 -8.75 20.82
CA ALA A 165 -3.26 -9.65 20.91
C ALA A 165 -3.49 -10.39 19.58
N GLU A 166 -3.71 -11.70 19.67
CA GLU A 166 -4.15 -12.46 18.50
C GLU A 166 -5.55 -12.04 18.04
N PRO A 167 -5.76 -11.81 16.72
CA PRO A 167 -7.03 -11.29 16.20
C PRO A 167 -8.23 -12.14 16.58
N LEU A 168 -8.10 -13.46 16.53
CA LEU A 168 -9.18 -14.41 16.83
C LEU A 168 -9.48 -14.50 18.34
N ALA A 169 -8.44 -14.50 19.18
CA ALA A 169 -8.60 -14.49 20.62
C ALA A 169 -9.25 -13.19 21.12
N GLY A 170 -8.87 -12.06 20.50
CA GLY A 170 -9.46 -10.75 20.79
C GLY A 170 -10.95 -10.68 20.47
N LEU A 171 -11.40 -11.32 19.41
CA LEU A 171 -12.82 -11.36 19.01
C LEU A 171 -13.67 -12.13 20.01
N LEU A 172 -13.10 -13.18 20.64
CA LEU A 172 -13.77 -14.04 21.60
C LEU A 172 -13.77 -13.47 23.05
N SER A 173 -13.10 -12.34 23.28
CA SER A 173 -13.02 -11.71 24.60
C SER A 173 -13.67 -10.31 24.65
N PRO A 174 -15.02 -10.22 24.75
CA PRO A 174 -15.74 -8.94 24.73
C PRO A 174 -15.34 -7.99 25.87
N GLY A 175 -14.84 -8.53 26.98
CA GLY A 175 -14.39 -7.73 28.13
C GLY A 175 -13.09 -6.94 27.88
N ALA A 176 -12.32 -7.29 26.85
CA ALA A 176 -11.10 -6.59 26.49
C ALA A 176 -11.32 -5.48 25.43
N TRP A 177 -12.54 -5.33 24.92
CA TRP A 177 -12.87 -4.36 23.88
C TRP A 177 -12.88 -2.94 24.42
N GLN A 178 -12.21 -2.05 23.69
CA GLN A 178 -12.30 -0.62 24.00
C GLN A 178 -13.48 -0.01 23.25
N TRP A 179 -14.60 0.13 23.90
CA TRP A 179 -15.86 0.67 23.34
C TRP A 179 -15.68 2.02 22.60
N PRO A 180 -14.85 3.00 23.10
CA PRO A 180 -14.58 4.21 22.34
C PRO A 180 -13.92 3.96 20.98
N ALA A 181 -13.00 2.99 20.89
CA ALA A 181 -12.34 2.61 19.64
C ALA A 181 -13.32 1.97 18.66
N VAL A 182 -14.17 1.07 19.17
CA VAL A 182 -15.22 0.40 18.38
C VAL A 182 -16.20 1.43 17.83
N PHE A 183 -16.61 2.42 18.64
CA PHE A 183 -17.52 3.48 18.19
C PHE A 183 -16.89 4.32 17.07
N VAL A 184 -15.63 4.77 17.22
CA VAL A 184 -14.93 5.52 16.19
C VAL A 184 -14.76 4.70 14.91
N ALA A 185 -14.40 3.41 15.04
CA ALA A 185 -14.25 2.52 13.91
C ALA A 185 -15.57 2.31 13.15
N LEU A 186 -16.67 2.17 13.86
CA LEU A 186 -18.02 2.00 13.29
C LEU A 186 -18.47 3.26 12.55
N VAL A 187 -18.21 4.45 13.11
CA VAL A 187 -18.49 5.75 12.46
C VAL A 187 -17.64 5.94 11.20
N THR A 188 -16.45 5.35 11.16
CA THR A 188 -15.55 5.47 10.00
C THR A 188 -15.95 4.55 8.84
N VAL A 189 -16.69 3.47 9.10
CA VAL A 189 -17.16 2.50 8.09
C VAL A 189 -18.46 2.97 7.42
N VAL A 190 -19.25 3.81 8.09
CA VAL A 190 -20.49 4.40 7.55
C VAL A 190 -20.21 5.68 6.77
#